data_fb14387741d068b546aa9c7e51008569
#
_entry.id   fb14387741d068b546aa9c7e51008569
#
_cell.length_a   1.000
_cell.length_b   1.000
_cell.length_c   1.000
_cell.angle_alpha   90.00
_cell.angle_beta   90.00
_cell.angle_gamma   90.00
#
_symmetry.space_group_name_H-M   'P 1'
#
loop_
_entity.id
_entity.type
_entity.pdbx_description
1 polymer ?
#
loop_
_entity_poly.entity_id
_entity_poly.type
_entity_poly.pdbx_seq_one_letter_code
_entity_poly.pdbx_strand_id
1 'polypeptide(L)'
;PMELSNLPYIAEMIECGIDSFKIEGRMKRPEYTAFVTAMFRKYTDLYVELGKDGYRDYIKTNRAEFENDICHLKEIYNRGGFTQGYLEGRSGVPLEKKKYDSGVMLSAKRPKHGGVLVGKVISVGKGSLRYKLDKDIYPQDVVEFCDNNMRQEYEYTVGTHLKAGMQVEARFKKGSRIFAGDEV
;
A
#
# COMPACT_ATOMS: atom_id res chain seq x y z
N PRO A 1 3.57 -12.88 5.85
CA PRO A 1 3.66 -11.65 6.64
C PRO A 1 3.30 -10.44 5.81
N MET A 2 2.82 -9.36 6.46
CA MET A 2 2.67 -8.05 5.84
C MET A 2 4.03 -7.46 5.49
N GLU A 3 4.06 -6.47 4.61
CA GLU A 3 5.31 -5.77 4.30
C GLU A 3 5.72 -4.85 5.45
N LEU A 4 6.98 -4.93 5.85
CA LEU A 4 7.56 -4.01 6.83
C LEU A 4 7.89 -2.69 6.14
N SER A 5 7.32 -1.59 6.62
CA SER A 5 7.65 -0.24 6.15
C SER A 5 7.80 0.71 7.32
N ASN A 6 9.02 1.15 7.55
CA ASN A 6 9.39 2.03 8.65
C ASN A 6 9.66 3.47 8.19
N LEU A 7 9.26 3.84 6.98
CA LEU A 7 9.40 5.20 6.48
C LEU A 7 8.83 6.28 7.43
N PRO A 8 7.67 6.07 8.09
CA PRO A 8 7.15 7.04 9.04
C PRO A 8 8.02 7.30 10.27
N TYR A 9 8.96 6.41 10.56
CA TYR A 9 9.83 6.47 11.73
C TYR A 9 11.29 6.81 11.40
N ILE A 10 11.54 7.35 10.19
CA ILE A 10 12.90 7.60 9.73
C ILE A 10 13.65 8.59 10.64
N ALA A 11 12.95 9.61 11.12
CA ALA A 11 13.52 10.59 12.05
C ALA A 11 13.93 9.92 13.37
N GLU A 12 13.05 9.15 13.97
CA GLU A 12 13.31 8.43 15.22
C GLU A 12 14.45 7.41 15.06
N MET A 13 14.53 6.74 13.93
CA MET A 13 15.61 5.80 13.64
C MET A 13 16.95 6.51 13.53
N ILE A 14 17.03 7.66 12.87
CA ILE A 14 18.23 8.47 12.79
C ILE A 14 18.62 9.01 14.17
N GLU A 15 17.66 9.50 14.95
CA GLU A 15 17.88 10.00 16.33
C GLU A 15 18.39 8.90 17.26
N CYS A 16 18.00 7.65 17.05
CA CYS A 16 18.55 6.49 17.77
C CYS A 16 19.95 6.07 17.34
N GLY A 17 20.57 6.76 16.36
CA GLY A 17 21.93 6.48 15.90
C GLY A 17 22.01 5.34 14.89
N ILE A 18 20.96 5.11 14.09
CA ILE A 18 21.02 4.14 13.00
C ILE A 18 21.74 4.78 11.81
N ASP A 19 22.92 4.24 11.45
CA ASP A 19 23.78 4.77 10.38
C ASP A 19 23.36 4.33 8.99
N SER A 20 22.63 3.22 8.85
CA SER A 20 22.21 2.70 7.54
C SER A 20 20.94 1.89 7.60
N PHE A 21 20.19 1.92 6.50
CA PHE A 21 18.96 1.16 6.33
C PHE A 21 19.16 0.05 5.29
N LYS A 22 18.80 -1.18 5.65
CA LYS A 22 18.77 -2.29 4.71
C LYS A 22 17.40 -2.38 4.06
N ILE A 23 17.36 -2.22 2.74
CA ILE A 23 16.16 -2.41 1.93
C ILE A 23 16.21 -3.82 1.34
N GLU A 24 15.18 -4.63 1.65
CA GLU A 24 15.08 -5.99 1.13
C GLU A 24 14.24 -6.01 -0.15
N GLY A 25 14.91 -6.25 -1.27
CA GLY A 25 14.29 -6.27 -2.60
C GLY A 25 14.41 -7.62 -3.32
N ARG A 26 14.85 -8.69 -2.62
CA ARG A 26 15.01 -10.01 -3.22
C ARG A 26 13.70 -10.50 -3.83
N MET A 27 13.73 -11.00 -5.05
CA MET A 27 12.57 -11.45 -5.82
C MET A 27 11.57 -10.33 -6.17
N LYS A 28 11.94 -9.06 -5.99
CA LYS A 28 11.16 -7.90 -6.45
C LYS A 28 11.67 -7.41 -7.80
N ARG A 29 10.83 -6.65 -8.50
CA ARG A 29 11.25 -5.96 -9.72
C ARG A 29 12.20 -4.81 -9.39
N PRO A 30 13.08 -4.40 -10.32
CA PRO A 30 14.00 -3.26 -10.11
C PRO A 30 13.30 -1.98 -9.71
N GLU A 31 12.10 -1.73 -10.25
CA GLU A 31 11.28 -0.56 -9.95
C GLU A 31 10.92 -0.47 -8.47
N TYR A 32 10.64 -1.60 -7.83
CA TYR A 32 10.41 -1.65 -6.38
C TYR A 32 11.62 -1.13 -5.62
N THR A 33 12.80 -1.65 -5.90
CA THR A 33 14.03 -1.25 -5.19
C THR A 33 14.35 0.21 -5.44
N ALA A 34 14.24 0.67 -6.69
CA ALA A 34 14.47 2.06 -7.06
C ALA A 34 13.53 3.00 -6.32
N PHE A 35 12.23 2.73 -6.33
CA PHE A 35 11.23 3.59 -5.71
C PHE A 35 11.34 3.61 -4.18
N VAL A 36 11.48 2.46 -3.53
CA VAL A 36 11.66 2.38 -2.08
C VAL A 36 12.92 3.13 -1.66
N THR A 37 14.04 2.94 -2.37
CA THR A 37 15.29 3.64 -2.08
C THR A 37 15.13 5.15 -2.24
N ALA A 38 14.46 5.61 -3.31
CA ALA A 38 14.20 7.02 -3.54
C ALA A 38 13.37 7.65 -2.40
N MET A 39 12.34 6.96 -1.91
CA MET A 39 11.53 7.46 -0.80
C MET A 39 12.32 7.54 0.51
N PHE A 40 13.06 6.50 0.87
CA PHE A 40 13.92 6.55 2.06
C PHE A 40 15.00 7.63 1.92
N ARG A 41 15.60 7.79 0.75
CA ARG A 41 16.57 8.85 0.48
C ARG A 41 15.96 10.25 0.62
N LYS A 42 14.79 10.49 0.02
CA LYS A 42 14.06 11.76 0.11
C LYS A 42 13.89 12.20 1.58
N TYR A 43 13.33 11.34 2.41
CA TYR A 43 13.02 11.69 3.80
C TYR A 43 14.24 11.70 4.71
N THR A 44 15.28 10.91 4.41
CA THR A 44 16.57 11.01 5.11
C THR A 44 17.25 12.35 4.80
N ASP A 45 17.31 12.76 3.55
CA ASP A 45 17.93 14.03 3.14
C ASP A 45 17.18 15.21 3.74
N LEU A 46 15.86 15.20 3.72
CA LEU A 46 15.03 16.20 4.38
C LEU A 46 15.33 16.31 5.88
N TYR A 47 15.51 15.18 6.57
CA TYR A 47 15.87 15.19 7.99
C TYR A 47 17.27 15.78 8.22
N VAL A 48 18.24 15.40 7.42
CA VAL A 48 19.61 15.89 7.51
C VAL A 48 19.69 17.39 7.23
N GLU A 49 18.92 17.87 6.24
CA GLU A 49 18.89 19.29 5.84
C GLU A 49 18.18 20.17 6.86
N LEU A 50 17.01 19.74 7.34
CA LEU A 50 16.12 20.57 8.18
C LEU A 50 16.35 20.37 9.67
N GLY A 51 17.02 19.32 10.07
CA GLY A 51 17.13 18.88 11.46
C GLY A 51 15.78 18.40 12.02
N LYS A 52 15.80 18.02 13.30
CA LYS A 52 14.65 17.39 13.99
C LYS A 52 13.36 18.21 13.92
N ASP A 53 13.43 19.45 14.34
CA ASP A 53 12.25 20.31 14.46
C ASP A 53 11.74 20.74 13.08
N GLY A 54 12.67 21.15 12.19
CA GLY A 54 12.33 21.50 10.81
C GLY A 54 11.70 20.34 10.03
N TYR A 55 12.21 19.13 10.21
CA TYR A 55 11.61 17.94 9.60
C TYR A 55 10.18 17.69 10.10
N ARG A 56 9.94 17.79 11.41
CA ARG A 56 8.60 17.62 11.99
C ARG A 56 7.62 18.65 11.45
N ASP A 57 8.03 19.91 11.36
CA ASP A 57 7.21 20.97 10.79
C ASP A 57 6.94 20.75 9.30
N TYR A 58 7.96 20.29 8.56
CA TYR A 58 7.80 19.92 7.15
C TYR A 58 6.75 18.81 6.97
N ILE A 59 6.86 17.70 7.70
CA ILE A 59 5.90 16.57 7.62
C ILE A 59 4.49 17.03 8.01
N LYS A 60 4.36 17.87 9.04
CA LYS A 60 3.07 18.40 9.46
C LYS A 60 2.43 19.28 8.38
N THR A 61 3.22 20.15 7.76
CA THR A 61 2.74 21.08 6.72
C THR A 61 2.44 20.36 5.41
N ASN A 62 3.26 19.36 5.04
CA ASN A 62 3.15 18.61 3.79
C ASN A 62 2.56 17.20 4.01
N ARG A 63 1.68 17.07 4.99
CA ARG A 63 1.11 15.78 5.38
C ARG A 63 0.46 15.02 4.22
N ALA A 64 -0.26 15.71 3.36
CA ALA A 64 -0.90 15.10 2.20
C ALA A 64 0.11 14.50 1.21
N GLU A 65 1.24 15.16 0.98
CA GLU A 65 2.33 14.65 0.16
C GLU A 65 2.93 13.40 0.79
N PHE A 66 3.23 13.44 2.08
CA PHE A 66 3.78 12.29 2.80
C PHE A 66 2.85 11.06 2.77
N GLU A 67 1.56 11.27 3.02
CA GLU A 67 0.56 10.19 2.95
C GLU A 67 0.42 9.64 1.52
N ASN A 68 0.54 10.49 0.51
CA ASN A 68 0.54 10.07 -0.90
C ASN A 68 1.78 9.23 -1.24
N ASP A 69 2.96 9.60 -0.78
CA ASP A 69 4.18 8.81 -0.96
C ASP A 69 4.08 7.43 -0.31
N ILE A 70 3.47 7.33 0.88
CA ILE A 70 3.17 6.04 1.52
C ILE A 70 2.16 5.25 0.69
N CYS A 71 1.17 5.91 0.09
CA CYS A 71 0.20 5.25 -0.80
C CYS A 71 0.91 4.68 -2.04
N HIS A 72 1.78 5.43 -2.68
CA HIS A 72 2.58 4.97 -3.82
C HIS A 72 3.47 3.78 -3.46
N LEU A 73 4.07 3.76 -2.25
CA LEU A 73 4.80 2.58 -1.77
C LEU A 73 3.91 1.33 -1.68
N LYS A 74 2.64 1.48 -1.28
CA LYS A 74 1.67 0.37 -1.27
C LYS A 74 1.27 -0.07 -2.67
N GLU A 75 1.18 0.87 -3.62
CA GLU A 75 0.90 0.58 -5.03
C GLU A 75 2.02 -0.24 -5.66
N ILE A 76 3.28 0.08 -5.35
CA ILE A 76 4.43 -0.67 -5.85
C ILE A 76 4.44 -2.10 -5.30
N TYR A 77 4.23 -2.29 -4.01
CA TYR A 77 4.11 -3.63 -3.44
C TYR A 77 3.59 -3.62 -1.99
N ASN A 78 2.54 -4.38 -1.74
CA ASN A 78 2.11 -4.71 -0.38
C ASN A 78 1.39 -6.07 -0.33
N ARG A 79 1.34 -6.71 0.84
CA ARG A 79 0.59 -7.94 1.12
C ARG A 79 -0.40 -7.70 2.26
N GLY A 80 -1.48 -6.99 1.94
CA GLY A 80 -2.50 -6.63 2.93
C GLY A 80 -2.14 -5.42 3.77
N GLY A 81 -1.33 -4.50 3.23
CA GLY A 81 -0.88 -3.27 3.87
C GLY A 81 0.52 -3.34 4.44
N PHE A 82 0.88 -2.30 5.20
CA PHE A 82 2.17 -2.16 5.85
C PHE A 82 2.09 -2.44 7.35
N THR A 83 3.19 -2.92 7.92
CA THR A 83 3.41 -3.04 9.36
C THR A 83 4.74 -2.37 9.73
N GLN A 84 4.81 -1.83 10.92
CA GLN A 84 6.04 -1.31 11.52
C GLN A 84 6.80 -2.40 12.29
N GLY A 85 6.30 -3.61 12.30
CA GLY A 85 6.90 -4.73 13.00
C GLY A 85 6.93 -4.50 14.52
N TYR A 86 8.12 -4.47 15.08
CA TYR A 86 8.33 -4.29 16.53
C TYR A 86 8.66 -2.84 16.94
N LEU A 87 8.74 -1.90 16.00
CA LEU A 87 9.10 -0.50 16.32
C LEU A 87 8.09 0.17 17.26
N GLU A 88 6.81 -0.06 17.07
CA GLU A 88 5.78 0.38 18.01
C GLU A 88 5.72 -0.53 19.25
N GLY A 89 6.86 -0.74 19.88
CA GLY A 89 6.86 -1.28 21.22
C GLY A 89 6.12 -0.31 22.11
N ARG A 90 4.91 -0.66 22.58
CA ARG A 90 4.19 0.13 23.58
C ARG A 90 5.13 0.38 24.75
N SER A 91 5.67 1.59 24.87
CA SER A 91 6.52 1.99 25.97
C SER A 91 5.78 1.69 27.29
N GLY A 92 6.43 1.00 28.19
CA GLY A 92 5.90 0.70 29.52
C GLY A 92 5.17 -0.63 29.70
N VAL A 93 5.01 -1.46 28.67
CA VAL A 93 4.46 -2.82 28.83
C VAL A 93 5.59 -3.84 28.68
N PRO A 94 5.89 -4.68 29.71
CA PRO A 94 6.87 -5.75 29.59
C PRO A 94 6.53 -6.69 28.42
N LEU A 95 7.55 -7.12 27.67
CA LEU A 95 7.41 -8.03 26.51
C LEU A 95 6.58 -9.29 26.83
N GLU A 96 6.68 -9.78 28.06
CA GLU A 96 5.97 -10.95 28.56
C GLU A 96 4.44 -10.79 28.67
N LYS A 97 3.95 -9.55 28.73
CA LYS A 97 2.51 -9.24 28.82
C LYS A 97 1.90 -8.76 27.50
N LYS A 98 2.70 -8.64 26.44
CA LYS A 98 2.19 -8.31 25.12
C LYS A 98 1.52 -9.56 24.55
N LYS A 99 0.20 -9.56 24.48
CA LYS A 99 -0.51 -10.42 23.53
C LYS A 99 0.00 -9.98 22.14
N TYR A 100 0.82 -10.82 21.53
CA TYR A 100 1.17 -10.65 20.12
C TYR A 100 -0.12 -10.72 19.32
N ASP A 101 -0.59 -9.58 18.89
CA ASP A 101 -1.63 -9.55 17.89
C ASP A 101 -0.97 -9.91 16.55
N SER A 102 -0.97 -11.22 16.25
CA SER A 102 -0.45 -11.75 15.00
C SER A 102 -1.15 -11.15 13.77
N GLY A 103 -2.34 -10.56 13.96
CA GLY A 103 -3.06 -9.83 12.94
C GLY A 103 -2.36 -8.56 12.45
N VAL A 104 -1.49 -7.97 13.28
CA VAL A 104 -0.73 -6.76 12.93
C VAL A 104 0.49 -7.06 12.04
N MET A 105 0.99 -8.30 12.06
CA MET A 105 2.21 -8.68 11.32
C MET A 105 1.96 -9.71 10.22
N LEU A 106 0.84 -10.40 10.28
CA LEU A 106 0.51 -11.49 9.35
C LEU A 106 -0.68 -11.11 8.48
N SER A 107 -0.48 -11.11 7.17
CA SER A 107 -1.61 -11.11 6.24
C SER A 107 -2.14 -12.53 6.12
N ALA A 108 -3.27 -12.80 6.76
CA ALA A 108 -3.97 -14.07 6.63
C ALA A 108 -4.80 -14.19 5.34
N LYS A 109 -5.10 -13.05 4.72
CA LYS A 109 -6.04 -12.98 3.59
C LYS A 109 -5.36 -13.23 2.25
N ARG A 110 -4.10 -12.77 2.06
CA ARG A 110 -3.46 -12.78 0.75
C ARG A 110 -1.94 -12.94 0.82
N PRO A 111 -1.35 -13.97 0.19
CA PRO A 111 0.11 -14.16 0.16
C PRO A 111 0.81 -13.35 -0.95
N LYS A 112 0.04 -12.84 -1.91
CA LYS A 112 0.51 -12.06 -3.06
C LYS A 112 0.48 -10.55 -2.79
N HIS A 113 1.02 -9.78 -3.74
CA HIS A 113 0.75 -8.35 -3.84
C HIS A 113 -0.76 -8.10 -3.87
N GLY A 114 -1.23 -7.20 -3.03
CA GLY A 114 -2.65 -6.92 -2.84
C GLY A 114 -3.15 -5.70 -3.59
N GLY A 115 -2.26 -4.91 -4.19
CA GLY A 115 -2.65 -3.63 -4.78
C GLY A 115 -3.15 -2.62 -3.76
N VAL A 116 -3.87 -1.62 -4.23
CA VAL A 116 -4.59 -0.62 -3.43
C VAL A 116 -6.03 -0.54 -3.94
N LEU A 117 -6.94 -0.22 -3.06
CA LEU A 117 -8.35 0.00 -3.44
C LEU A 117 -8.45 1.19 -4.38
N VAL A 118 -9.01 0.97 -5.56
CA VAL A 118 -9.17 2.00 -6.60
C VAL A 118 -10.63 2.26 -6.96
N GLY A 119 -11.56 1.47 -6.43
CA GLY A 119 -12.98 1.64 -6.70
C GLY A 119 -13.85 0.52 -6.17
N LYS A 120 -15.12 0.55 -6.59
CA LYS A 120 -16.14 -0.46 -6.23
C LYS A 120 -17.02 -0.84 -7.40
N VAL A 121 -17.43 -2.09 -7.42
CA VAL A 121 -18.41 -2.60 -8.37
C VAL A 121 -19.78 -1.99 -8.07
N ILE A 122 -20.40 -1.39 -9.09
CA ILE A 122 -21.73 -0.76 -8.98
C ILE A 122 -22.82 -1.76 -9.34
N SER A 123 -22.63 -2.51 -10.43
CA SER A 123 -23.62 -3.44 -10.93
C SER A 123 -22.98 -4.58 -11.71
N VAL A 124 -23.64 -5.73 -11.69
CA VAL A 124 -23.21 -6.95 -12.40
C VAL A 124 -24.32 -7.43 -13.30
N GLY A 125 -24.01 -7.67 -14.60
CA GLY A 125 -24.90 -8.19 -15.62
C GLY A 125 -24.48 -9.58 -16.10
N LYS A 126 -25.09 -10.03 -17.20
CA LYS A 126 -24.72 -11.31 -17.83
C LYS A 126 -23.41 -11.19 -18.60
N GLY A 127 -22.26 -11.36 -17.90
CA GLY A 127 -20.92 -11.35 -18.50
C GLY A 127 -20.26 -9.97 -18.58
N SER A 128 -20.87 -8.93 -18.02
CA SER A 128 -20.25 -7.62 -17.82
C SER A 128 -20.58 -7.07 -16.44
N LEU A 129 -19.72 -6.17 -15.95
CA LEU A 129 -19.92 -5.43 -14.73
C LEU A 129 -19.61 -3.95 -14.95
N ARG A 130 -20.16 -3.09 -14.12
CA ARG A 130 -19.76 -1.69 -14.02
C ARG A 130 -19.18 -1.42 -12.66
N TYR A 131 -18.08 -0.67 -12.64
CA TYR A 131 -17.43 -0.23 -11.43
C TYR A 131 -17.12 1.26 -11.51
N LYS A 132 -17.05 1.93 -10.36
CA LYS A 132 -16.71 3.34 -10.24
C LYS A 132 -15.30 3.45 -9.69
N LEU A 133 -14.50 4.32 -10.30
CA LEU A 133 -13.15 4.62 -9.88
C LEU A 133 -13.12 5.77 -8.86
N ASP A 134 -12.33 5.58 -7.81
CA ASP A 134 -12.02 6.61 -6.82
C ASP A 134 -10.61 7.20 -7.05
N LYS A 135 -9.79 6.54 -7.92
CA LYS A 135 -8.44 6.95 -8.31
C LYS A 135 -8.25 6.81 -9.81
N ASP A 136 -7.26 7.54 -10.34
CA ASP A 136 -6.80 7.36 -11.70
C ASP A 136 -6.12 6.00 -11.87
N ILE A 137 -6.33 5.36 -13.03
CA ILE A 137 -5.67 4.12 -13.44
C ILE A 137 -5.04 4.35 -14.80
N TYR A 138 -3.84 3.86 -14.98
CA TYR A 138 -3.02 4.09 -16.17
C TYR A 138 -2.91 2.85 -17.05
N PRO A 139 -2.53 3.01 -18.35
CA PRO A 139 -2.26 1.86 -19.20
C PRO A 139 -1.21 0.93 -18.58
N GLN A 140 -1.44 -0.37 -18.71
CA GLN A 140 -0.65 -1.46 -18.13
C GLN A 140 -0.92 -1.74 -16.64
N ASP A 141 -1.72 -0.93 -15.94
CA ASP A 141 -2.20 -1.32 -14.61
C ASP A 141 -3.10 -2.56 -14.72
N VAL A 142 -3.03 -3.40 -13.71
CA VAL A 142 -3.90 -4.57 -13.58
C VAL A 142 -4.96 -4.27 -12.55
N VAL A 143 -6.21 -4.33 -12.98
CA VAL A 143 -7.38 -4.17 -12.13
C VAL A 143 -7.87 -5.55 -11.72
N GLU A 144 -7.97 -5.77 -10.41
CA GLU A 144 -8.52 -6.98 -9.82
C GLU A 144 -9.87 -6.70 -9.16
N PHE A 145 -10.80 -7.63 -9.28
CA PHE A 145 -12.08 -7.64 -8.56
C PHE A 145 -12.02 -8.68 -7.47
N CYS A 146 -12.22 -8.24 -6.24
CA CYS A 146 -12.08 -9.08 -5.06
C CYS A 146 -13.39 -9.16 -4.28
N ASP A 147 -13.70 -10.33 -3.75
CA ASP A 147 -14.79 -10.51 -2.80
C ASP A 147 -14.47 -9.86 -1.44
N ASN A 148 -15.43 -9.83 -0.52
CA ASN A 148 -15.26 -9.28 0.84
C ASN A 148 -14.17 -9.99 1.67
N ASN A 149 -13.66 -11.14 1.21
CA ASN A 149 -12.55 -11.86 1.82
C ASN A 149 -11.22 -11.60 1.12
N MET A 150 -11.15 -10.62 0.22
CA MET A 150 -9.99 -10.29 -0.59
C MET A 150 -9.55 -11.44 -1.53
N ARG A 151 -10.46 -12.32 -1.90
CA ARG A 151 -10.20 -13.36 -2.90
C ARG A 151 -10.40 -12.75 -4.28
N GLN A 152 -9.38 -12.90 -5.10
CA GLN A 152 -9.41 -12.49 -6.50
C GLN A 152 -10.41 -13.37 -7.29
N GLU A 153 -11.40 -12.73 -7.87
CA GLU A 153 -12.41 -13.39 -8.71
C GLU A 153 -12.15 -13.17 -10.21
N TYR A 154 -11.61 -12.03 -10.56
CA TYR A 154 -11.28 -11.67 -11.93
C TYR A 154 -10.24 -10.55 -11.97
N GLU A 155 -9.41 -10.53 -13.01
CA GLU A 155 -8.46 -9.45 -13.28
C GLU A 155 -8.36 -9.17 -14.78
N TYR A 156 -8.01 -7.94 -15.12
CA TYR A 156 -7.64 -7.57 -16.49
C TYR A 156 -6.66 -6.40 -16.51
N THR A 157 -5.89 -6.30 -17.61
CA THR A 157 -4.95 -5.20 -17.83
C THR A 157 -5.65 -4.04 -18.50
N VAL A 158 -5.49 -2.84 -17.97
CA VAL A 158 -6.08 -1.62 -18.51
C VAL A 158 -5.27 -1.16 -19.73
N GLY A 159 -5.96 -0.82 -20.80
CA GLY A 159 -5.32 -0.37 -22.05
C GLY A 159 -5.25 1.15 -22.22
N THR A 160 -6.01 1.92 -21.43
CA THR A 160 -6.13 3.39 -21.57
C THR A 160 -6.14 4.05 -20.19
N HIS A 161 -5.83 5.35 -20.15
CA HIS A 161 -5.96 6.12 -18.91
C HIS A 161 -7.44 6.28 -18.54
N LEU A 162 -7.79 5.86 -17.34
CA LEU A 162 -9.13 5.97 -16.75
C LEU A 162 -9.04 6.89 -15.53
N LYS A 163 -9.88 7.92 -15.51
CA LYS A 163 -9.84 8.95 -14.46
C LYS A 163 -10.72 8.61 -13.27
N ALA A 164 -10.34 9.08 -12.10
CA ALA A 164 -11.16 9.07 -10.90
C ALA A 164 -12.56 9.63 -11.18
N GLY A 165 -13.58 9.02 -10.59
CA GLY A 165 -14.99 9.37 -10.81
C GLY A 165 -15.64 8.70 -12.02
N MET A 166 -14.88 8.14 -12.96
CA MET A 166 -15.44 7.42 -14.11
C MET A 166 -16.16 6.15 -13.70
N GLN A 167 -17.23 5.85 -14.43
CA GLN A 167 -17.84 4.53 -14.41
C GLN A 167 -17.35 3.75 -15.64
N VAL A 168 -16.78 2.61 -15.37
CA VAL A 168 -16.15 1.75 -16.38
C VAL A 168 -16.91 0.45 -16.50
N GLU A 169 -17.11 -0.02 -17.73
CA GLU A 169 -17.67 -1.34 -18.00
C GLU A 169 -16.54 -2.31 -18.33
N ALA A 170 -16.52 -3.44 -17.64
CA ALA A 170 -15.59 -4.54 -17.90
C ALA A 170 -16.36 -5.83 -18.17
N ARG A 171 -15.83 -6.68 -19.05
CA ARG A 171 -16.32 -8.03 -19.29
C ARG A 171 -15.57 -9.02 -18.43
N PHE A 172 -16.25 -9.98 -17.88
CA PHE A 172 -15.63 -11.03 -17.06
C PHE A 172 -16.02 -12.44 -17.54
N LYS A 173 -15.21 -13.42 -17.14
CA LYS A 173 -15.45 -14.82 -17.53
C LYS A 173 -16.63 -15.41 -16.78
N LYS A 174 -17.40 -16.24 -17.47
CA LYS A 174 -18.49 -17.02 -16.87
C LYS A 174 -17.95 -17.88 -15.72
N GLY A 175 -18.55 -17.75 -14.55
CA GLY A 175 -18.16 -18.49 -13.34
C GLY A 175 -17.46 -17.65 -12.27
N SER A 176 -17.06 -16.40 -12.57
CA SER A 176 -16.58 -15.47 -11.54
C SER A 176 -17.72 -15.04 -10.61
N ARG A 177 -17.44 -15.02 -9.31
CA ARG A 177 -18.40 -14.63 -8.26
C ARG A 177 -18.20 -13.18 -7.87
N ILE A 178 -18.63 -12.27 -8.73
CA ILE A 178 -18.52 -10.83 -8.53
C ILE A 178 -19.91 -10.27 -8.23
N PHE A 179 -20.00 -9.41 -7.22
CA PHE A 179 -21.25 -8.81 -6.76
C PHE A 179 -21.11 -7.27 -6.71
N ALA A 180 -22.26 -6.59 -6.73
CA ALA A 180 -22.27 -5.15 -6.45
C ALA A 180 -21.77 -4.90 -5.02
N GLY A 181 -20.87 -3.93 -4.88
CA GLY A 181 -20.18 -3.63 -3.63
C GLY A 181 -18.80 -4.26 -3.48
N ASP A 182 -18.43 -5.22 -4.32
CA ASP A 182 -17.09 -5.80 -4.33
C ASP A 182 -16.01 -4.74 -4.60
N GLU A 183 -14.82 -4.97 -4.04
CA GLU A 183 -13.67 -4.06 -4.13
C GLU A 183 -12.93 -4.23 -5.47
N VAL A 184 -12.42 -3.11 -5.96
CA VAL A 184 -11.64 -3.01 -7.19
C VAL A 184 -10.27 -2.42 -6.87
#